data_6bca3d68043f4a2394ee16a5bd3a9585
#
_entry.id   6bca3d68043f4a2394ee16a5bd3a9585
#
_cell.length_a   1.000
_cell.length_b   1.000
_cell.length_c   1.000
_cell.angle_alpha   90.00
_cell.angle_beta   90.00
_cell.angle_gamma   90.00
#
_symmetry.space_group_name_H-M   'P 1'
#
loop_
_entity.id
_entity.type
_entity.pdbx_description
1 polymer ?
#
loop_
_entity_poly.entity_id
_entity_poly.type
_entity_poly.pdbx_seq_one_letter_code
_entity_poly.pdbx_strand_id
1 'polypeptide(L)'
;EHTPEAGGGNQGDNSSDSNPNNPPTDGDNSQPNQSDKPFVYKVLVEDVTGTWCGHCPSVARAIQRAKNADNPLKEKLVVVAIHNGNGREPMEIIESYRLINHFKRLPNLSFTGFPWLIFNRNQEIRAFNAPTRIFERLEKTPISPIGIKISSQLNTTGGNISVSFKTTENLEGLKYHIFVTQDNLVYSQSDYEQGGYNHNFKHDEVLRAVYGKTAGNELGTLTKGQEVTKENQQVSYTLLQNGTMDKVKVVVFVTNAAGAVVNVQEAKANQTKDYEYVK
;
A
#
# COMPACT_ATOMS: atom_id res chain seq x y z
N GLU A 1 -72.20 -12.26 42.44
CA GLU A 1 -72.47 -11.77 43.77
C GLU A 1 -71.39 -10.82 44.22
N HIS A 2 -71.79 -9.60 44.37
CA HIS A 2 -71.32 -8.52 45.24
C HIS A 2 -70.06 -7.80 44.92
N THR A 3 -70.22 -6.66 44.29
CA THR A 3 -69.64 -5.35 44.63
C THR A 3 -70.13 -4.91 45.99
N PRO A 4 -69.62 -3.86 46.71
CA PRO A 4 -69.28 -2.54 46.18
C PRO A 4 -68.09 -1.80 46.88
N GLU A 5 -67.72 -0.69 46.31
CA GLU A 5 -67.69 0.76 46.68
C GLU A 5 -66.52 1.21 47.54
N ALA A 6 -65.77 2.20 47.14
CA ALA A 6 -65.94 3.62 46.94
C ALA A 6 -65.25 4.45 48.05
N GLY A 7 -64.64 5.53 47.64
CA GLY A 7 -64.35 6.71 48.46
C GLY A 7 -62.86 7.02 48.59
N GLY A 8 -62.32 8.07 48.17
CA GLY A 8 -62.58 9.46 48.16
C GLY A 8 -61.34 10.18 48.44
N GLY A 9 -60.90 11.07 47.61
CA GLY A 9 -60.62 12.44 47.57
C GLY A 9 -59.53 12.95 48.55
N ASN A 10 -58.53 13.64 48.04
CA ASN A 10 -58.37 15.07 48.26
C ASN A 10 -57.26 15.71 47.48
N GLN A 11 -57.53 16.90 47.03
CA GLN A 11 -56.70 17.89 46.35
C GLN A 11 -55.58 18.39 47.26
N GLY A 12 -54.53 18.85 46.64
CA GLY A 12 -53.51 19.72 47.20
C GLY A 12 -52.68 20.33 46.13
N ASP A 13 -53.15 21.49 45.65
CA ASP A 13 -52.34 22.47 44.85
C ASP A 13 -51.06 22.85 45.61
N ASN A 14 -49.94 23.01 44.88
CA ASN A 14 -49.13 24.21 45.01
C ASN A 14 -48.15 24.39 43.88
N SER A 15 -48.43 25.34 43.08
CA SER A 15 -47.72 26.44 42.44
C SER A 15 -46.20 26.40 42.37
N SER A 16 -45.75 26.49 41.13
CA SER A 16 -44.76 27.45 40.55
C SER A 16 -43.41 27.65 41.28
N ASP A 17 -42.37 27.33 40.59
CA ASP A 17 -41.32 28.32 40.32
C ASP A 17 -40.53 27.95 39.04
N SER A 18 -40.79 28.72 38.03
CA SER A 18 -40.00 28.81 36.81
C SER A 18 -38.73 29.64 37.11
N ASN A 19 -37.59 28.97 37.02
CA ASN A 19 -36.31 29.71 36.94
C ASN A 19 -35.78 29.65 35.49
N PRO A 20 -35.84 30.75 34.73
CA PRO A 20 -35.36 30.84 33.38
C PRO A 20 -33.93 31.35 33.35
N ASN A 21 -32.93 30.59 33.76
CA ASN A 21 -31.54 30.92 33.53
C ASN A 21 -30.65 29.66 33.63
N ASN A 22 -30.71 28.81 32.64
CA ASN A 22 -29.62 27.90 32.32
C ASN A 22 -29.40 27.98 30.81
N PRO A 23 -28.20 28.46 30.35
CA PRO A 23 -27.87 28.41 28.94
C PRO A 23 -27.76 26.94 28.52
N PRO A 24 -28.14 26.59 27.27
CA PRO A 24 -27.94 25.26 26.76
C PRO A 24 -26.43 25.03 26.66
N THR A 25 -25.95 24.03 27.37
CA THR A 25 -24.63 23.46 27.16
C THR A 25 -24.70 22.60 25.92
N ASP A 26 -24.65 23.22 24.75
CA ASP A 26 -24.27 22.58 23.52
C ASP A 26 -22.77 22.34 23.55
N GLY A 27 -22.40 21.30 24.24
CA GLY A 27 -21.11 20.69 24.10
C GLY A 27 -21.24 19.51 23.14
N ASP A 28 -21.38 19.79 21.84
CA ASP A 28 -21.14 18.80 20.81
C ASP A 28 -19.65 18.47 20.79
N ASN A 29 -19.23 17.63 21.73
CA ASN A 29 -17.91 17.03 21.79
C ASN A 29 -17.95 15.70 21.02
N SER A 30 -18.49 15.71 19.81
CA SER A 30 -18.34 14.62 18.86
C SER A 30 -16.90 14.66 18.35
N GLN A 31 -16.02 13.97 19.06
CA GLN A 31 -14.77 13.50 18.45
C GLN A 31 -15.16 12.79 17.15
N PRO A 32 -14.55 13.14 15.99
CA PRO A 32 -14.85 12.45 14.76
C PRO A 32 -14.65 10.94 14.99
N ASN A 33 -15.69 10.16 14.72
CA ASN A 33 -15.64 8.72 14.83
C ASN A 33 -14.40 8.25 14.03
N GLN A 34 -13.58 7.39 14.61
CA GLN A 34 -12.33 6.88 13.96
C GLN A 34 -12.60 6.30 12.56
N SER A 35 -13.85 5.90 12.29
CA SER A 35 -14.33 5.42 11.00
C SER A 35 -14.33 6.46 9.87
N ASP A 36 -14.24 7.76 10.18
CA ASP A 36 -14.31 8.85 9.20
C ASP A 36 -12.95 9.51 8.93
N LYS A 37 -11.89 9.13 9.65
CA LYS A 37 -10.54 9.65 9.40
C LYS A 37 -9.98 9.09 8.11
N PRO A 38 -9.54 9.95 7.17
CA PRO A 38 -8.92 9.50 5.94
C PRO A 38 -7.55 8.87 6.21
N PHE A 39 -7.18 7.93 5.34
CA PHE A 39 -5.88 7.27 5.40
C PHE A 39 -4.83 8.03 4.59
N VAL A 40 -3.60 7.94 5.04
CA VAL A 40 -2.46 8.44 4.28
C VAL A 40 -2.39 7.71 2.94
N TYR A 41 -2.36 8.48 1.86
CA TYR A 41 -2.16 7.95 0.52
C TYR A 41 -0.67 7.74 0.25
N LYS A 42 -0.33 6.55 -0.22
CA LYS A 42 1.00 6.21 -0.71
C LYS A 42 0.95 5.77 -2.16
N VAL A 43 2.06 5.89 -2.85
CA VAL A 43 2.17 5.59 -4.27
C VAL A 43 3.07 4.38 -4.47
N LEU A 44 2.54 3.38 -5.17
CA LEU A 44 3.33 2.25 -5.63
C LEU A 44 4.09 2.63 -6.90
N VAL A 45 5.40 2.45 -6.86
CA VAL A 45 6.28 2.58 -8.00
C VAL A 45 6.86 1.21 -8.32
N GLU A 46 6.52 0.70 -9.49
CA GLU A 46 7.06 -0.56 -10.01
C GLU A 46 8.10 -0.23 -11.07
N ASP A 47 9.36 -0.58 -10.77
CA ASP A 47 10.51 -0.38 -11.66
C ASP A 47 10.81 -1.70 -12.38
N VAL A 48 10.40 -1.78 -13.64
CA VAL A 48 10.70 -2.93 -14.50
C VAL A 48 12.09 -2.76 -15.07
N THR A 49 13.00 -3.65 -14.69
CA THR A 49 14.44 -3.47 -14.84
C THR A 49 15.16 -4.78 -15.17
N GLY A 50 16.47 -4.72 -15.41
CA GLY A 50 17.31 -5.88 -15.60
C GLY A 50 18.79 -5.52 -15.54
N THR A 51 19.62 -6.45 -15.07
CA THR A 51 21.10 -6.26 -14.99
C THR A 51 21.75 -6.06 -16.35
N TRP A 52 21.14 -6.56 -17.40
CA TRP A 52 21.56 -6.42 -18.79
C TRP A 52 21.19 -5.06 -19.43
N CYS A 53 20.31 -4.30 -18.79
CA CYS A 53 19.74 -3.05 -19.30
C CYS A 53 20.64 -1.86 -18.95
N GLY A 54 21.37 -1.31 -19.94
CA GLY A 54 22.33 -0.22 -19.72
C GLY A 54 21.72 1.13 -19.36
N HIS A 55 20.45 1.37 -19.67
CA HIS A 55 19.71 2.58 -19.27
C HIS A 55 18.98 2.44 -17.93
N CYS A 56 18.81 1.22 -17.40
CA CYS A 56 18.07 0.98 -16.16
C CYS A 56 18.71 1.63 -14.92
N PRO A 57 20.05 1.76 -14.79
CA PRO A 57 20.65 2.47 -13.66
C PRO A 57 20.22 3.93 -13.52
N SER A 58 19.89 4.62 -14.61
CA SER A 58 19.36 5.99 -14.54
C SER A 58 18.09 6.09 -13.73
N VAL A 59 17.19 5.12 -13.90
CA VAL A 59 15.93 5.02 -13.14
C VAL A 59 16.22 4.69 -11.68
N ALA A 60 17.05 3.70 -11.42
CA ALA A 60 17.42 3.31 -10.06
C ALA A 60 18.04 4.48 -9.28
N ARG A 61 18.92 5.27 -9.94
CA ARG A 61 19.50 6.48 -9.32
C ARG A 61 18.48 7.57 -9.09
N ALA A 62 17.51 7.77 -9.99
CA ALA A 62 16.42 8.72 -9.79
C ALA A 62 15.55 8.35 -8.60
N ILE A 63 15.22 7.07 -8.43
CA ILE A 63 14.51 6.55 -7.26
C ILE A 63 15.31 6.79 -5.99
N GLN A 64 16.61 6.48 -5.98
CA GLN A 64 17.48 6.70 -4.82
C GLN A 64 17.58 8.19 -4.45
N ARG A 65 17.69 9.08 -5.42
CA ARG A 65 17.65 10.53 -5.17
C ARG A 65 16.34 10.97 -4.54
N ALA A 66 15.21 10.45 -5.00
CA ALA A 66 13.90 10.73 -4.40
C ALA A 66 13.80 10.23 -2.96
N LYS A 67 14.26 9.00 -2.69
CA LYS A 67 14.25 8.41 -1.34
C LYS A 67 15.18 9.15 -0.37
N ASN A 68 16.25 9.75 -0.84
CA ASN A 68 17.25 10.47 -0.03
C ASN A 68 17.02 11.99 -0.02
N ALA A 69 16.03 12.50 -0.76
CA ALA A 69 15.75 13.92 -0.81
C ALA A 69 15.27 14.45 0.56
N ASP A 70 15.55 15.72 0.83
CA ASP A 70 14.98 16.45 1.96
C ASP A 70 13.56 16.91 1.60
N ASN A 71 12.67 15.95 1.48
CA ASN A 71 11.27 16.15 1.16
C ASN A 71 10.43 15.09 1.90
N PRO A 72 9.49 15.51 2.78
CA PRO A 72 8.68 14.59 3.57
C PRO A 72 7.78 13.67 2.71
N LEU A 73 7.49 14.04 1.46
CA LEU A 73 6.71 13.21 0.53
C LEU A 73 7.41 11.88 0.19
N LYS A 74 8.72 11.76 0.41
CA LYS A 74 9.45 10.49 0.25
C LYS A 74 8.85 9.33 1.06
N GLU A 75 8.23 9.62 2.20
CA GLU A 75 7.58 8.62 3.06
C GLU A 75 6.31 8.02 2.42
N LYS A 76 5.80 8.65 1.37
CA LYS A 76 4.67 8.14 0.58
C LYS A 76 5.08 7.23 -0.56
N LEU A 77 6.37 7.10 -0.81
CA LEU A 77 6.92 6.34 -1.92
C LEU A 77 7.18 4.88 -1.51
N VAL A 78 6.50 3.95 -2.17
CA VAL A 78 6.73 2.50 -2.01
C VAL A 78 7.20 1.94 -3.34
N VAL A 79 8.37 1.32 -3.35
CA VAL A 79 9.04 0.86 -4.58
C VAL A 79 9.13 -0.66 -4.61
N VAL A 80 8.89 -1.22 -5.78
CA VAL A 80 9.16 -2.64 -6.09
C VAL A 80 9.94 -2.71 -7.40
N ALA A 81 11.13 -3.28 -7.36
CA ALA A 81 11.94 -3.53 -8.54
C ALA A 81 11.65 -4.92 -9.10
N ILE A 82 11.19 -4.97 -10.34
CA ILE A 82 10.78 -6.19 -11.04
C ILE A 82 11.83 -6.51 -12.08
N HIS A 83 12.70 -7.46 -11.77
CA HIS A 83 13.80 -7.88 -12.63
C HIS A 83 13.34 -8.96 -13.61
N ASN A 84 13.67 -8.78 -14.88
CA ASN A 84 13.40 -9.77 -15.92
C ASN A 84 14.47 -9.76 -17.02
N GLY A 85 14.78 -10.92 -17.56
CA GLY A 85 15.79 -11.09 -18.60
C GLY A 85 15.66 -12.43 -19.33
N ASN A 86 14.46 -13.00 -19.36
CA ASN A 86 14.18 -14.28 -20.05
C ASN A 86 15.12 -15.43 -19.61
N GLY A 87 15.27 -15.61 -18.30
CA GLY A 87 16.10 -16.65 -17.70
C GLY A 87 17.60 -16.33 -17.60
N ARG A 88 17.99 -15.09 -17.92
CA ARG A 88 19.39 -14.63 -17.84
C ARG A 88 19.62 -13.61 -16.73
N GLU A 89 18.56 -13.20 -16.06
CA GLU A 89 18.59 -12.23 -14.98
C GLU A 89 18.69 -12.95 -13.62
N PRO A 90 19.74 -12.72 -12.82
CA PRO A 90 19.93 -13.46 -11.57
C PRO A 90 18.85 -13.19 -10.53
N MET A 91 18.16 -12.04 -10.61
CA MET A 91 17.17 -11.61 -9.66
C MET A 91 15.71 -11.83 -10.13
N GLU A 92 15.51 -12.37 -11.32
CA GLU A 92 14.14 -12.63 -11.79
C GLU A 92 13.48 -13.78 -11.05
N ILE A 93 12.15 -13.72 -10.98
CA ILE A 93 11.28 -14.83 -10.60
C ILE A 93 10.23 -15.02 -11.70
N ILE A 94 9.55 -16.15 -11.72
CA ILE A 94 8.54 -16.41 -12.77
C ILE A 94 7.40 -15.36 -12.75
N GLU A 95 7.08 -14.85 -11.57
CA GLU A 95 6.07 -13.81 -11.39
C GLU A 95 6.46 -12.48 -12.04
N SER A 96 7.75 -12.18 -12.18
CA SER A 96 8.22 -10.99 -12.90
C SER A 96 7.71 -10.96 -14.34
N TYR A 97 7.84 -12.06 -15.04
CA TYR A 97 7.32 -12.22 -16.40
C TYR A 97 5.79 -12.09 -16.46
N ARG A 98 5.09 -12.73 -15.52
CA ARG A 98 3.62 -12.67 -15.44
C ARG A 98 3.12 -11.27 -15.14
N LEU A 99 3.80 -10.53 -14.26
CA LEU A 99 3.48 -9.13 -13.94
C LEU A 99 3.67 -8.22 -15.15
N ILE A 100 4.78 -8.34 -15.86
CA ILE A 100 5.04 -7.54 -17.06
C ILE A 100 3.94 -7.78 -18.11
N ASN A 101 3.55 -9.03 -18.32
CA ASN A 101 2.46 -9.36 -19.23
C ASN A 101 1.11 -8.82 -18.75
N HIS A 102 0.89 -8.75 -17.45
CA HIS A 102 -0.29 -8.11 -16.88
C HIS A 102 -0.28 -6.61 -17.15
N PHE A 103 0.83 -5.93 -16.92
CA PHE A 103 0.97 -4.48 -17.13
C PHE A 103 0.72 -4.08 -18.60
N LYS A 104 1.15 -4.91 -19.56
CA LYS A 104 0.93 -4.68 -21.00
C LYS A 104 -0.56 -4.64 -21.39
N ARG A 105 -1.45 -5.17 -20.53
CA ARG A 105 -2.90 -5.20 -20.76
C ARG A 105 -3.66 -4.08 -20.04
N LEU A 106 -2.97 -3.32 -19.18
CA LEU A 106 -3.60 -2.22 -18.45
C LEU A 106 -3.83 -1.01 -19.37
N PRO A 107 -4.97 -0.31 -19.23
CA PRO A 107 -5.45 0.63 -20.26
C PRO A 107 -4.57 1.87 -20.45
N ASN A 108 -3.85 2.31 -19.40
CA ASN A 108 -3.07 3.56 -19.43
C ASN A 108 -1.56 3.33 -19.54
N LEU A 109 -1.13 2.09 -19.76
CA LEU A 109 0.28 1.73 -19.87
C LEU A 109 0.62 1.30 -21.29
N SER A 110 1.83 1.64 -21.73
CA SER A 110 2.31 1.35 -23.07
C SER A 110 3.75 0.85 -23.01
N PHE A 111 3.93 -0.45 -23.17
CA PHE A 111 5.25 -1.06 -23.12
C PHE A 111 6.09 -0.69 -24.36
N THR A 112 7.26 -0.09 -24.12
CA THR A 112 8.22 0.28 -25.18
C THR A 112 9.61 -0.29 -24.94
N GLY A 113 9.78 -1.13 -23.93
CA GLY A 113 11.06 -1.70 -23.54
C GLY A 113 11.44 -1.37 -22.10
N PHE A 114 12.67 -1.71 -21.75
CA PHE A 114 13.26 -1.42 -20.43
C PHE A 114 14.14 -0.17 -20.49
N PRO A 115 14.21 0.63 -19.43
CA PRO A 115 13.45 0.55 -18.18
C PRO A 115 11.98 0.96 -18.38
N TRP A 116 11.10 0.44 -17.52
CA TRP A 116 9.69 0.80 -17.51
C TRP A 116 9.26 1.17 -16.11
N LEU A 117 9.05 2.44 -15.85
CA LEU A 117 8.70 2.97 -14.53
C LEU A 117 7.21 3.28 -14.46
N ILE A 118 6.50 2.54 -13.60
CA ILE A 118 5.04 2.52 -13.52
C ILE A 118 4.61 3.07 -12.15
N PHE A 119 3.64 3.99 -12.16
CA PHE A 119 3.03 4.59 -10.97
C PHE A 119 1.60 4.12 -10.83
N ASN A 120 1.29 3.48 -9.71
CA ASN A 120 -0.06 3.01 -9.38
C ASN A 120 -0.76 2.22 -10.51
N ARG A 121 0.02 1.60 -11.39
CA ARG A 121 -0.47 0.81 -12.54
C ARG A 121 -1.39 1.57 -13.49
N ASN A 122 -1.38 2.90 -13.45
CA ASN A 122 -2.18 3.74 -14.36
C ASN A 122 -1.41 4.90 -14.99
N GLN A 123 -0.17 5.09 -14.63
CA GLN A 123 0.71 6.12 -15.19
C GLN A 123 2.13 5.57 -15.35
N GLU A 124 2.87 6.13 -16.29
CA GLU A 124 4.28 5.84 -16.49
C GLU A 124 5.08 7.12 -16.61
N ILE A 125 6.36 7.08 -16.23
CA ILE A 125 7.30 8.18 -16.41
C ILE A 125 8.36 7.73 -17.41
N ARG A 126 8.51 8.51 -18.47
CA ARG A 126 9.52 8.26 -19.53
C ARG A 126 10.78 9.08 -19.40
N ALA A 127 10.78 10.15 -18.63
CA ALA A 127 11.94 10.97 -18.35
C ALA A 127 12.41 10.73 -16.92
N PHE A 128 13.58 10.15 -16.77
CA PHE A 128 14.04 9.51 -15.54
C PHE A 128 15.02 10.38 -14.71
N ASN A 129 15.28 11.61 -15.12
CA ASN A 129 16.40 12.38 -14.59
C ASN A 129 16.05 13.26 -13.41
N ALA A 130 14.78 13.42 -13.06
CA ALA A 130 14.40 14.38 -12.04
C ALA A 130 13.58 13.72 -10.93
N PRO A 131 14.11 13.67 -9.69
CA PRO A 131 13.33 13.25 -8.51
C PRO A 131 12.01 14.01 -8.35
N THR A 132 11.98 15.27 -8.77
CA THR A 132 10.79 16.14 -8.75
C THR A 132 9.60 15.54 -9.49
N ARG A 133 9.80 14.82 -10.58
CA ARG A 133 8.70 14.17 -11.32
C ARG A 133 8.04 13.06 -10.52
N ILE A 134 8.81 12.36 -9.69
CA ILE A 134 8.26 11.39 -8.74
C ILE A 134 7.38 12.10 -7.74
N PHE A 135 7.87 13.19 -7.13
CA PHE A 135 7.12 13.96 -6.11
C PHE A 135 5.86 14.62 -6.68
N GLU A 136 5.89 15.13 -7.89
CA GLU A 136 4.70 15.66 -8.57
C GLU A 136 3.54 14.66 -8.63
N ARG A 137 3.86 13.36 -8.74
CA ARG A 137 2.84 12.29 -8.69
C ARG A 137 2.30 12.04 -7.31
N LEU A 138 3.10 12.27 -6.26
CA LEU A 138 2.70 12.09 -4.87
C LEU A 138 1.77 13.21 -4.37
N GLU A 139 1.97 14.43 -4.83
CA GLU A 139 1.20 15.60 -4.38
C GLU A 139 -0.26 15.60 -4.84
N LYS A 140 -0.56 14.98 -5.97
CA LYS A 140 -1.88 15.04 -6.60
C LYS A 140 -2.99 14.32 -5.85
N THR A 141 -2.65 13.40 -4.95
CA THR A 141 -3.65 12.62 -4.19
C THR A 141 -3.20 12.49 -2.74
N PRO A 142 -3.57 13.44 -1.87
CA PRO A 142 -3.04 13.50 -0.50
C PRO A 142 -3.63 12.45 0.44
N ILE A 143 -4.84 11.93 0.17
CA ILE A 143 -5.55 10.98 1.01
C ILE A 143 -6.06 9.80 0.20
N SER A 144 -6.27 8.67 0.88
CA SER A 144 -6.89 7.47 0.31
C SER A 144 -8.14 7.07 1.10
N PRO A 145 -9.18 6.55 0.44
CA PRO A 145 -10.34 5.99 1.11
C PRO A 145 -10.06 4.63 1.77
N ILE A 146 -8.90 4.01 1.50
CA ILE A 146 -8.57 2.69 2.03
C ILE A 146 -7.26 2.72 2.83
N GLY A 147 -7.30 2.12 4.03
CA GLY A 147 -6.14 1.86 4.87
C GLY A 147 -5.73 0.39 4.83
N ILE A 148 -4.46 0.13 5.05
CA ILE A 148 -3.85 -1.19 5.00
C ILE A 148 -3.02 -1.41 6.27
N LYS A 149 -3.26 -2.55 6.92
CA LYS A 149 -2.48 -3.03 8.07
C LYS A 149 -1.77 -4.33 7.69
N ILE A 150 -0.51 -4.48 8.08
CA ILE A 150 0.33 -5.62 7.72
C ILE A 150 0.95 -6.21 8.97
N SER A 151 0.92 -7.55 9.08
CA SER A 151 1.74 -8.31 10.02
C SER A 151 2.30 -9.54 9.33
N SER A 152 3.43 -10.05 9.80
CA SER A 152 4.06 -11.22 9.17
C SER A 152 4.84 -12.06 10.17
N GLN A 153 4.96 -13.35 9.84
CA GLN A 153 5.82 -14.33 10.47
C GLN A 153 6.57 -15.05 9.37
N LEU A 154 7.75 -14.53 9.04
CA LEU A 154 8.58 -14.95 7.92
C LEU A 154 9.95 -15.42 8.39
N ASN A 155 10.49 -16.41 7.69
CA ASN A 155 11.87 -16.84 7.78
C ASN A 155 12.55 -16.75 6.40
N THR A 156 13.74 -17.28 6.24
CA THR A 156 14.52 -17.16 4.99
C THR A 156 13.94 -17.93 3.81
N THR A 157 12.92 -18.75 4.01
CA THR A 157 12.28 -19.55 2.94
C THR A 157 10.81 -19.24 2.71
N GLY A 158 10.20 -18.41 3.55
CA GLY A 158 8.79 -18.04 3.46
C GLY A 158 8.11 -17.92 4.81
N GLY A 159 6.80 -18.01 4.82
CA GLY A 159 5.96 -17.98 6.01
C GLY A 159 4.59 -17.37 5.75
N ASN A 160 4.02 -16.79 6.79
CA ASN A 160 2.65 -16.24 6.78
C ASN A 160 2.64 -14.72 6.83
N ILE A 161 1.74 -14.13 6.06
CA ILE A 161 1.45 -12.70 6.06
C ILE A 161 -0.05 -12.53 6.31
N SER A 162 -0.41 -11.66 7.26
CA SER A 162 -1.80 -11.29 7.52
C SER A 162 -1.99 -9.82 7.20
N VAL A 163 -3.06 -9.50 6.48
CA VAL A 163 -3.35 -8.16 6.03
C VAL A 163 -4.78 -7.78 6.37
N SER A 164 -4.99 -6.53 6.78
CA SER A 164 -6.31 -6.00 7.09
C SER A 164 -6.56 -4.70 6.33
N PHE A 165 -7.81 -4.47 6.00
CA PHE A 165 -8.28 -3.34 5.21
C PHE A 165 -9.45 -2.67 5.89
N LYS A 166 -9.42 -1.33 5.92
CA LYS A 166 -10.54 -0.47 6.33
C LYS A 166 -10.79 0.59 5.27
N THR A 167 -12.03 1.03 5.16
CA THR A 167 -12.43 2.07 4.21
C THR A 167 -13.23 3.17 4.87
N THR A 168 -13.12 4.39 4.32
CA THR A 168 -13.93 5.56 4.69
C THR A 168 -15.20 5.70 3.85
N GLU A 169 -15.36 4.86 2.83
CA GLU A 169 -16.51 4.80 1.94
C GLU A 169 -16.73 3.37 1.45
N ASN A 170 -17.90 3.10 0.86
CA ASN A 170 -18.16 1.79 0.24
C ASN A 170 -17.39 1.68 -1.06
N LEU A 171 -16.62 0.60 -1.23
CA LEU A 171 -15.81 0.33 -2.42
C LEU A 171 -16.10 -1.07 -2.95
N GLU A 172 -16.18 -1.21 -4.27
CA GLU A 172 -16.50 -2.47 -4.95
C GLU A 172 -15.40 -2.88 -5.95
N GLY A 173 -15.38 -4.16 -6.30
CA GLY A 173 -14.52 -4.68 -7.35
C GLY A 173 -13.03 -4.66 -7.00
N LEU A 174 -12.69 -4.68 -5.72
CA LEU A 174 -11.33 -4.56 -5.24
C LEU A 174 -10.58 -5.89 -5.31
N LYS A 175 -9.28 -5.78 -5.55
CA LYS A 175 -8.32 -6.88 -5.40
C LYS A 175 -7.19 -6.46 -4.49
N TYR A 176 -6.65 -7.40 -3.70
CA TYR A 176 -5.47 -7.16 -2.89
C TYR A 176 -4.27 -7.93 -3.43
N HIS A 177 -3.09 -7.39 -3.18
CA HIS A 177 -1.81 -7.91 -3.64
C HIS A 177 -0.83 -7.92 -2.49
N ILE A 178 -0.05 -8.98 -2.36
CA ILE A 178 1.01 -9.10 -1.36
C ILE A 178 2.30 -9.49 -2.08
N PHE A 179 3.33 -8.64 -1.94
CA PHE A 179 4.66 -8.86 -2.48
C PHE A 179 5.67 -8.97 -1.34
N VAL A 180 6.71 -9.75 -1.56
CA VAL A 180 7.90 -9.78 -0.71
C VAL A 180 9.08 -9.29 -1.50
N THR A 181 9.87 -8.37 -0.92
CA THR A 181 11.06 -7.78 -1.54
C THR A 181 12.29 -8.00 -0.69
N GLN A 182 13.46 -7.98 -1.32
CA GLN A 182 14.76 -8.08 -0.67
C GLN A 182 15.65 -6.91 -1.08
N ASP A 183 16.30 -6.31 -0.09
CA ASP A 183 17.25 -5.21 -0.27
C ASP A 183 18.70 -5.70 -0.26
N ASN A 184 19.59 -4.82 -0.69
CA ASN A 184 21.04 -4.94 -0.54
C ASN A 184 21.66 -6.10 -1.32
N LEU A 185 21.14 -6.38 -2.51
CA LEU A 185 21.73 -7.34 -3.43
C LEU A 185 22.81 -6.66 -4.28
N VAL A 186 23.94 -7.30 -4.46
CA VAL A 186 25.05 -6.77 -5.27
C VAL A 186 25.27 -7.68 -6.45
N TYR A 187 24.97 -7.18 -7.63
CA TYR A 187 25.22 -7.86 -8.91
C TYR A 187 25.82 -6.91 -9.91
N SER A 188 26.59 -7.45 -10.84
CA SER A 188 27.09 -6.67 -11.99
C SER A 188 25.91 -6.15 -12.82
N GLN A 189 25.95 -4.87 -13.17
CA GLN A 189 24.91 -4.17 -13.90
C GLN A 189 25.49 -3.50 -15.13
N SER A 190 24.87 -3.71 -16.28
CA SER A 190 25.14 -2.89 -17.45
C SER A 190 24.75 -1.45 -17.16
N ASP A 191 25.67 -0.50 -17.40
CA ASP A 191 25.52 0.88 -16.94
C ASP A 191 26.16 1.86 -17.94
N TYR A 192 25.36 2.43 -18.80
CA TYR A 192 25.85 3.34 -19.84
C TYR A 192 26.32 4.68 -19.26
N GLU A 193 25.84 5.11 -18.12
CA GLU A 193 26.33 6.32 -17.44
C GLU A 193 27.72 6.12 -16.82
N GLN A 194 28.11 4.87 -16.53
CA GLN A 194 29.40 4.53 -15.95
C GLN A 194 30.37 3.91 -16.96
N GLY A 195 30.10 4.06 -18.26
CA GLY A 195 30.98 3.60 -19.33
C GLY A 195 30.97 2.10 -19.60
N GLY A 196 29.89 1.38 -19.28
CA GLY A 196 29.72 -0.03 -19.64
C GLY A 196 29.11 -0.88 -18.54
N TYR A 197 29.88 -1.26 -17.53
CA TYR A 197 29.43 -2.10 -16.42
C TYR A 197 29.84 -1.52 -15.07
N ASN A 198 28.93 -1.68 -14.12
CA ASN A 198 29.20 -1.49 -12.70
C ASN A 198 29.11 -2.86 -12.01
N HIS A 199 30.26 -3.41 -11.61
CA HIS A 199 30.33 -4.76 -11.03
C HIS A 199 29.84 -4.84 -9.58
N ASN A 200 29.71 -3.70 -8.91
CA ASN A 200 29.29 -3.59 -7.50
C ASN A 200 27.98 -2.80 -7.36
N PHE A 201 27.09 -2.91 -8.36
CA PHE A 201 25.83 -2.21 -8.30
C PHE A 201 24.92 -2.81 -7.22
N LYS A 202 24.41 -1.94 -6.34
CA LYS A 202 23.50 -2.32 -5.28
C LYS A 202 22.05 -2.25 -5.77
N HIS A 203 21.32 -3.35 -5.60
CA HIS A 203 19.91 -3.48 -5.94
C HIS A 203 19.08 -3.59 -4.67
N ASP A 204 18.08 -2.72 -4.55
CA ASP A 204 17.12 -2.70 -3.44
C ASP A 204 15.70 -2.96 -3.94
N GLU A 205 14.79 -3.26 -3.03
CA GLU A 205 13.37 -3.52 -3.27
C GLU A 205 13.11 -4.60 -4.34
N VAL A 206 13.99 -5.58 -4.43
CA VAL A 206 13.93 -6.62 -5.46
C VAL A 206 12.81 -7.61 -5.15
N LEU A 207 11.87 -7.77 -6.07
CA LEU A 207 10.74 -8.69 -5.94
C LEU A 207 11.22 -10.13 -5.77
N ARG A 208 10.79 -10.80 -4.70
CA ARG A 208 11.13 -12.20 -4.39
C ARG A 208 9.93 -13.12 -4.34
N ALA A 209 8.72 -12.60 -4.05
CA ALA A 209 7.50 -13.41 -4.05
C ALA A 209 6.28 -12.55 -4.35
N VAL A 210 5.28 -13.19 -4.94
CA VAL A 210 3.93 -12.69 -5.14
C VAL A 210 2.97 -13.70 -4.55
N TYR A 211 2.11 -13.27 -3.62
CA TYR A 211 1.06 -14.12 -3.09
C TYR A 211 -0.06 -14.33 -4.13
N GLY A 212 -0.43 -15.58 -4.34
CA GLY A 212 -1.59 -15.92 -5.16
C GLY A 212 -1.43 -15.52 -6.64
N LYS A 213 -2.42 -14.79 -7.15
CA LYS A 213 -2.48 -14.39 -8.56
C LYS A 213 -1.76 -13.06 -8.80
N THR A 214 -0.97 -12.96 -9.86
CA THR A 214 -0.30 -11.72 -10.25
C THR A 214 -1.26 -10.60 -10.65
N ALA A 215 -2.45 -10.96 -11.15
CA ALA A 215 -3.52 -10.01 -11.44
C ALA A 215 -4.29 -9.56 -10.18
N GLY A 216 -3.95 -10.09 -9.01
CA GLY A 216 -4.58 -9.77 -7.73
C GLY A 216 -5.54 -10.85 -7.22
N ASN A 217 -5.77 -10.79 -5.92
CA ASN A 217 -6.66 -11.72 -5.21
C ASN A 217 -7.97 -11.01 -4.87
N GLU A 218 -9.09 -11.71 -4.93
CA GLU A 218 -10.41 -11.12 -4.68
C GLU A 218 -10.51 -10.57 -3.26
N LEU A 219 -10.76 -9.26 -3.16
CA LEU A 219 -11.12 -8.59 -1.92
C LEU A 219 -12.62 -8.31 -1.90
N GLY A 220 -13.20 -8.06 -3.09
CA GLY A 220 -14.63 -7.85 -3.28
C GLY A 220 -15.08 -6.46 -2.86
N THR A 221 -16.19 -6.42 -2.14
CA THR A 221 -16.79 -5.17 -1.64
C THR A 221 -16.37 -4.92 -0.21
N LEU A 222 -15.93 -3.70 0.08
CA LEU A 222 -15.67 -3.21 1.42
C LEU A 222 -16.73 -2.18 1.81
N THR A 223 -17.35 -2.39 2.97
CA THR A 223 -18.33 -1.47 3.52
C THR A 223 -17.64 -0.45 4.43
N LYS A 224 -18.04 0.82 4.32
CA LYS A 224 -17.53 1.91 5.17
C LYS A 224 -17.46 1.51 6.64
N GLY A 225 -16.29 1.72 7.26
CA GLY A 225 -16.02 1.49 8.67
C GLY A 225 -15.81 0.04 9.08
N GLN A 226 -15.98 -0.93 8.17
CA GLN A 226 -15.69 -2.34 8.46
C GLN A 226 -14.22 -2.67 8.21
N GLU A 227 -13.69 -3.57 9.04
CA GLU A 227 -12.39 -4.19 8.83
C GLU A 227 -12.55 -5.56 8.20
N VAL A 228 -11.80 -5.80 7.12
CA VAL A 228 -11.69 -7.13 6.50
C VAL A 228 -10.25 -7.60 6.65
N THR A 229 -10.07 -8.80 7.18
CA THR A 229 -8.74 -9.40 7.40
C THR A 229 -8.59 -10.66 6.56
N LYS A 230 -7.45 -10.77 5.89
CA LYS A 230 -6.98 -11.97 5.23
C LYS A 230 -5.81 -12.53 6.04
N GLU A 231 -6.09 -13.55 6.85
CA GLU A 231 -5.12 -14.12 7.78
C GLU A 231 -4.27 -15.21 7.11
N ASN A 232 -3.02 -15.35 7.58
CA ASN A 232 -2.13 -16.46 7.28
C ASN A 232 -1.98 -16.76 5.78
N GLN A 233 -1.80 -15.73 4.99
CA GLN A 233 -1.53 -15.87 3.57
C GLN A 233 -0.09 -16.38 3.40
N GLN A 234 0.06 -17.60 2.88
CA GLN A 234 1.36 -18.26 2.79
C GLN A 234 2.14 -17.83 1.55
N VAL A 235 3.40 -17.49 1.75
CA VAL A 235 4.37 -17.22 0.69
C VAL A 235 5.59 -18.11 0.85
N SER A 236 6.20 -18.45 -0.28
CA SER A 236 7.49 -19.14 -0.35
C SER A 236 8.41 -18.35 -1.28
N TYR A 237 9.67 -18.26 -0.92
CA TYR A 237 10.68 -17.57 -1.71
C TYR A 237 12.07 -18.12 -1.44
N THR A 238 12.98 -17.79 -2.33
CA THR A 238 14.42 -17.97 -2.12
C THR A 238 15.05 -16.60 -1.99
N LEU A 239 15.67 -16.33 -0.81
CA LEU A 239 16.52 -15.16 -0.65
C LEU A 239 17.84 -15.36 -1.39
N LEU A 240 18.32 -14.31 -2.01
CA LEU A 240 19.58 -14.31 -2.74
C LEU A 240 20.74 -13.90 -1.83
N GLN A 241 21.96 -14.36 -2.15
CA GLN A 241 23.19 -13.95 -1.49
C GLN A 241 23.18 -14.11 0.04
N ASN A 242 22.64 -15.26 0.52
CA ASN A 242 22.50 -15.54 1.95
C ASN A 242 21.82 -14.40 2.73
N GLY A 243 20.78 -13.83 2.14
CA GLY A 243 20.04 -12.69 2.69
C GLY A 243 19.46 -12.97 4.07
N THR A 244 19.43 -11.94 4.89
CA THR A 244 18.89 -11.95 6.25
C THR A 244 17.55 -11.23 6.32
N MET A 245 16.75 -11.53 7.34
CA MET A 245 15.37 -11.05 7.44
C MET A 245 15.26 -9.52 7.65
N ASP A 246 16.32 -8.87 8.12
CA ASP A 246 16.38 -7.40 8.21
C ASP A 246 16.42 -6.69 6.83
N LYS A 247 16.66 -7.44 5.75
CA LYS A 247 16.64 -6.98 4.37
C LYS A 247 15.34 -7.32 3.62
N VAL A 248 14.36 -7.89 4.31
CA VAL A 248 13.09 -8.32 3.72
C VAL A 248 11.98 -7.37 4.10
N LYS A 249 11.19 -6.96 3.13
CA LYS A 249 9.98 -6.15 3.30
C LYS A 249 8.77 -6.84 2.69
N VAL A 250 7.61 -6.52 3.23
CA VAL A 250 6.29 -6.91 2.71
C VAL A 250 5.62 -5.66 2.14
N VAL A 251 5.16 -5.75 0.92
CA VAL A 251 4.41 -4.68 0.24
C VAL A 251 3.00 -5.19 -0.04
N VAL A 252 2.01 -4.44 0.40
CA VAL A 252 0.59 -4.75 0.21
C VAL A 252 -0.10 -3.58 -0.45
N PHE A 253 -0.86 -3.85 -1.49
CA PHE A 253 -1.64 -2.83 -2.17
C PHE A 253 -2.99 -3.34 -2.64
N VAL A 254 -3.89 -2.42 -2.91
CA VAL A 254 -5.24 -2.68 -3.38
C VAL A 254 -5.44 -2.03 -4.73
N THR A 255 -5.99 -2.79 -5.67
CA THR A 255 -6.39 -2.29 -6.99
C THR A 255 -7.91 -2.24 -7.13
N ASN A 256 -8.38 -1.27 -7.92
CA ASN A 256 -9.78 -1.18 -8.33
C ASN A 256 -10.09 -2.08 -9.54
N ALA A 257 -11.33 -2.06 -10.00
CA ALA A 257 -11.79 -2.88 -11.14
C ALA A 257 -11.03 -2.58 -12.45
N ALA A 258 -10.50 -1.36 -12.62
CA ALA A 258 -9.69 -0.97 -13.77
C ALA A 258 -8.21 -1.41 -13.66
N GLY A 259 -7.81 -1.99 -12.52
CA GLY A 259 -6.45 -2.42 -12.26
C GLY A 259 -5.52 -1.34 -11.70
N ALA A 260 -6.03 -0.13 -11.44
CA ALA A 260 -5.27 0.94 -10.83
C ALA A 260 -5.13 0.76 -9.31
N VAL A 261 -3.98 1.12 -8.76
CA VAL A 261 -3.70 1.06 -7.31
C VAL A 261 -4.44 2.18 -6.60
N VAL A 262 -5.20 1.83 -5.57
CA VAL A 262 -5.96 2.77 -4.74
C VAL A 262 -5.14 3.22 -3.53
N ASN A 263 -4.38 2.31 -2.94
CA ASN A 263 -3.40 2.60 -1.90
C ASN A 263 -2.39 1.46 -1.78
N VAL A 264 -1.27 1.74 -1.16
CA VAL A 264 -0.18 0.80 -0.90
C VAL A 264 0.42 1.06 0.48
N GLN A 265 0.93 -0.01 1.10
CA GLN A 265 1.66 0.06 2.36
C GLN A 265 2.83 -0.92 2.33
N GLU A 266 3.87 -0.63 3.08
CA GLU A 266 4.98 -1.56 3.30
C GLU A 266 5.30 -1.71 4.78
N ALA A 267 5.83 -2.87 5.13
CA ALA A 267 6.33 -3.16 6.46
C ALA A 267 7.64 -3.94 6.35
N LYS A 268 8.54 -3.75 7.29
CA LYS A 268 9.65 -4.68 7.48
C LYS A 268 9.13 -6.05 7.88
N ALA A 269 9.75 -7.12 7.38
CA ALA A 269 9.38 -8.48 7.76
C ALA A 269 9.37 -8.64 9.29
N ASN A 270 8.37 -9.37 9.79
CA ASN A 270 8.18 -9.67 11.21
C ASN A 270 7.88 -8.45 12.10
N GLN A 271 7.52 -7.32 11.49
CA GLN A 271 7.03 -6.13 12.17
C GLN A 271 5.59 -5.84 11.75
N THR A 272 4.81 -5.31 12.69
CA THR A 272 3.45 -4.87 12.39
C THR A 272 3.46 -3.41 11.94
N LYS A 273 2.82 -3.15 10.79
CA LYS A 273 2.51 -1.80 10.33
C LYS A 273 1.02 -1.58 10.45
N ASP A 274 0.63 -0.73 11.39
CA ASP A 274 -0.77 -0.38 11.62
C ASP A 274 -1.28 0.62 10.57
N TYR A 275 -2.59 0.84 10.56
CA TYR A 275 -3.21 1.87 9.72
C TYR A 275 -2.57 3.23 9.94
N GLU A 276 -2.28 3.94 8.86
CA GLU A 276 -1.81 5.32 8.90
C GLU A 276 -2.96 6.27 8.56
N TYR A 277 -3.34 7.07 9.55
CA TYR A 277 -4.35 8.10 9.38
C TYR A 277 -3.70 9.45 9.12
N VAL A 278 -4.37 10.27 8.31
CA VAL A 278 -3.98 11.67 8.12
C VAL A 278 -4.16 12.41 9.45
N LYS A 279 -3.15 13.17 9.85
CA LYS A 279 -3.13 13.94 11.09
C LYS A 279 -3.99 15.21 10.99
#